data_1237866c515b4055591e55e9b177f80e
#
_entry.id   1237866c515b4055591e55e9b177f80e
#
_cell.length_a   1.000
_cell.length_b   1.000
_cell.length_c   1.000
_cell.angle_alpha   90.00
_cell.angle_beta   90.00
_cell.angle_gamma   90.00
#
_symmetry.space_group_name_H-M   'P 1'
#
loop_
_entity.id
_entity.type
_entity.pdbx_description
1 polymer ?
#
loop_
_entity_poly.entity_id
_entity_poly.type
_entity_poly.pdbx_seq_one_letter_code
_entity_poly.pdbx_strand_id
1 'polypeptide(L)'
;MMSIDALTAIENFASGIFSAGMEFLFTWGELLGIIGLIGHLMRARAEGRRSMGPGKFIAGIFICGMLVSLPSMLNAGGTQMGFRADSFAPIAYVQPGSFGAAAGAVNAILSLAKLAGVGFVMNGISIWRKSLLDGHTALSASESISKGNVKFVAGVLLVFNDRVIDATLASLGIAF
;
A
#
# COMPACT_ATOMS: atom_id res chain seq x y z
N MET A 1 15.86 23.07 30.41
CA MET A 1 14.83 23.11 29.40
C MET A 1 15.51 22.67 28.12
N MET A 2 15.30 21.43 27.65
CA MET A 2 15.81 20.98 26.35
C MET A 2 15.01 21.72 25.27
N SER A 3 15.67 22.57 24.49
CA SER A 3 15.09 23.07 23.25
C SER A 3 14.97 21.88 22.30
N ILE A 4 13.75 21.38 22.11
CA ILE A 4 13.49 20.37 21.07
C ILE A 4 13.75 21.09 19.76
N ASP A 5 14.80 20.68 19.05
CA ASP A 5 15.06 21.15 17.69
C ASP A 5 13.88 20.74 16.80
N ALA A 6 13.45 21.60 15.90
CA ALA A 6 12.34 21.34 14.99
C ALA A 6 12.54 20.03 14.19
N LEU A 7 13.78 19.68 13.86
CA LEU A 7 14.11 18.42 13.18
C LEU A 7 13.83 17.19 14.05
N THR A 8 14.22 17.24 15.33
CA THR A 8 13.93 16.17 16.30
C THR A 8 12.43 16.01 16.54
N ALA A 9 11.69 17.13 16.56
CA ALA A 9 10.23 17.08 16.69
C ALA A 9 9.57 16.39 15.49
N ILE A 10 10.02 16.67 14.26
CA ILE A 10 9.53 16.02 13.03
C ILE A 10 9.85 14.53 13.05
N GLU A 11 11.05 14.14 13.45
CA GLU A 11 11.49 12.75 13.53
C GLU A 11 10.64 11.94 14.53
N ASN A 12 10.45 12.47 15.74
CA ASN A 12 9.63 11.83 16.77
C ASN A 12 8.16 11.70 16.36
N PHE A 13 7.61 12.74 15.75
CA PHE A 13 6.26 12.75 15.22
C PHE A 13 6.08 11.70 14.12
N ALA A 14 6.98 11.68 13.14
CA ALA A 14 6.93 10.76 12.02
C ALA A 14 7.08 9.29 12.47
N SER A 15 7.99 8.98 13.40
CA SER A 15 8.19 7.62 13.90
C SER A 15 6.98 7.12 14.68
N GLY A 16 6.38 7.97 15.51
CA GLY A 16 5.15 7.64 16.25
C GLY A 16 3.96 7.38 15.33
N ILE A 17 3.72 8.27 14.38
CA ILE A 17 2.62 8.11 13.41
C ILE A 17 2.89 6.93 12.48
N PHE A 18 4.12 6.70 12.05
CA PHE A 18 4.45 5.62 11.14
C PHE A 18 4.08 4.27 11.73
N SER A 19 4.56 3.94 12.93
CA SER A 19 4.31 2.65 13.56
C SER A 19 2.81 2.40 13.80
N ALA A 20 2.13 3.36 14.44
CA ALA A 20 0.69 3.27 14.69
C ALA A 20 -0.13 3.24 13.39
N GLY A 21 0.26 4.04 12.40
CA GLY A 21 -0.42 4.11 11.10
C GLY A 21 -0.27 2.83 10.29
N MET A 22 0.91 2.20 10.30
CA MET A 22 1.13 0.92 9.61
C MET A 22 0.31 -0.20 10.22
N GLU A 23 0.33 -0.32 11.56
CA GLU A 23 -0.49 -1.29 12.28
C GLU A 23 -1.99 -1.07 12.02
N PHE A 24 -2.44 0.18 12.10
CA PHE A 24 -3.81 0.54 11.78
C PHE A 24 -4.21 0.15 10.36
N LEU A 25 -3.40 0.49 9.35
CA LEU A 25 -3.73 0.20 7.95
C LEU A 25 -3.76 -1.31 7.67
N PHE A 26 -2.84 -2.08 8.23
CA PHE A 26 -2.84 -3.53 8.05
C PHE A 26 -4.03 -4.19 8.74
N THR A 27 -4.32 -3.84 10.00
CA THR A 27 -5.48 -4.35 10.74
C THR A 27 -6.79 -3.93 10.06
N TRP A 28 -6.88 -2.68 9.59
CA TRP A 28 -8.06 -2.18 8.88
C TRP A 28 -8.25 -2.87 7.53
N GLY A 29 -7.16 -3.13 6.80
CA GLY A 29 -7.17 -3.91 5.57
C GLY A 29 -7.69 -5.33 5.78
N GLU A 30 -7.19 -6.01 6.82
CA GLU A 30 -7.63 -7.34 7.20
C GLU A 30 -9.12 -7.38 7.55
N LEU A 31 -9.60 -6.46 8.40
CA LEU A 31 -11.01 -6.35 8.74
C LEU A 31 -11.90 -6.11 7.51
N LEU A 32 -11.51 -5.19 6.64
CA LEU A 32 -12.24 -4.92 5.40
C LEU A 32 -12.24 -6.12 4.45
N GLY A 33 -11.15 -6.88 4.42
CA GLY A 33 -11.03 -8.11 3.65
C GLY A 33 -11.98 -9.20 4.16
N ILE A 34 -12.00 -9.44 5.48
CA ILE A 34 -12.88 -10.44 6.12
C ILE A 34 -14.35 -10.06 5.95
N ILE A 35 -14.74 -8.84 6.32
CA ILE A 35 -16.12 -8.35 6.15
C ILE A 35 -16.53 -8.42 4.69
N GLY A 36 -15.60 -8.04 3.80
CA GLY A 36 -15.81 -8.13 2.37
C GLY A 36 -16.05 -9.54 1.85
N LEU A 37 -15.30 -10.50 2.36
CA LEU A 37 -15.44 -11.91 2.01
C LEU A 37 -16.77 -12.46 2.47
N ILE A 38 -17.15 -12.18 3.73
CA ILE A 38 -18.44 -12.59 4.28
C ILE A 38 -19.60 -12.02 3.44
N GLY A 39 -19.56 -10.70 3.17
CA GLY A 39 -20.58 -10.05 2.34
C GLY A 39 -20.66 -10.62 0.92
N HIS A 40 -19.50 -10.94 0.31
CA HIS A 40 -19.43 -11.56 -1.01
C HIS A 40 -20.05 -12.98 -1.02
N LEU A 41 -19.74 -13.78 -0.01
CA LEU A 41 -20.31 -15.13 0.13
C LEU A 41 -21.82 -15.10 0.40
N MET A 42 -22.29 -14.18 1.25
CA MET A 42 -23.72 -14.00 1.53
C MET A 42 -24.49 -13.60 0.26
N ARG A 43 -23.92 -12.68 -0.53
CA ARG A 43 -24.51 -12.26 -1.80
C ARG A 43 -24.56 -13.40 -2.82
N ALA A 44 -23.49 -14.17 -2.94
CA ALA A 44 -23.43 -15.35 -3.82
C ALA A 44 -24.46 -16.42 -3.42
N ARG A 45 -24.75 -16.53 -2.12
CA ARG A 45 -25.81 -17.43 -1.62
C ARG A 45 -27.21 -16.91 -1.94
N ALA A 46 -27.45 -15.61 -1.76
CA ALA A 46 -28.77 -14.98 -1.95
C ALA A 46 -29.18 -14.91 -3.43
N GLU A 47 -28.24 -14.54 -4.33
CA GLU A 47 -28.51 -14.39 -5.77
C GLU A 47 -28.50 -15.73 -6.52
N GLY A 48 -28.10 -16.82 -5.86
CA GLY A 48 -27.90 -18.13 -6.47
C GLY A 48 -26.69 -18.18 -7.41
N ARG A 49 -26.06 -19.36 -7.54
CA ARG A 49 -24.84 -19.56 -8.38
C ARG A 49 -25.02 -19.21 -9.86
N ARG A 50 -26.25 -19.08 -10.35
CA ARG A 50 -26.54 -18.80 -11.76
C ARG A 50 -26.47 -17.31 -12.13
N SER A 51 -26.69 -16.41 -11.17
CA SER A 51 -26.69 -14.98 -11.40
C SER A 51 -25.25 -14.39 -11.37
N MET A 52 -24.39 -14.92 -10.47
CA MET A 52 -23.01 -14.49 -10.39
C MET A 52 -22.13 -15.45 -11.18
N GLY A 53 -21.62 -15.01 -12.34
CA GLY A 53 -20.71 -15.84 -13.13
C GLY A 53 -19.50 -16.32 -12.32
N PRO A 54 -18.97 -17.54 -12.58
CA PRO A 54 -17.89 -18.15 -11.78
C PRO A 54 -16.63 -17.26 -11.70
N GLY A 55 -16.34 -16.51 -12.75
CA GLY A 55 -15.20 -15.58 -12.79
C GLY A 55 -15.35 -14.43 -11.78
N LYS A 56 -16.53 -13.82 -11.68
CA LYS A 56 -16.80 -12.76 -10.69
C LYS A 56 -16.72 -13.26 -9.26
N PHE A 57 -17.19 -14.50 -9.03
CA PHE A 57 -17.13 -15.12 -7.72
C PHE A 57 -15.68 -15.34 -7.26
N ILE A 58 -14.85 -15.95 -8.10
CA ILE A 58 -13.44 -16.22 -7.81
C ILE A 58 -12.67 -14.88 -7.64
N ALA A 59 -12.90 -13.92 -8.54
CA ALA A 59 -12.25 -12.62 -8.46
C ALA A 59 -12.60 -11.87 -7.16
N GLY A 60 -13.85 -11.95 -6.70
CA GLY A 60 -14.27 -11.35 -5.43
C GLY A 60 -13.56 -11.96 -4.21
N ILE A 61 -13.43 -13.29 -4.16
CA ILE A 61 -12.67 -13.97 -3.10
C ILE A 61 -11.20 -13.55 -3.15
N PHE A 62 -10.61 -13.54 -4.34
CA PHE A 62 -9.20 -13.16 -4.53
C PHE A 62 -8.93 -11.73 -4.05
N ILE A 63 -9.77 -10.75 -4.45
CA ILE A 63 -9.60 -9.34 -4.04
C ILE A 63 -9.78 -9.18 -2.51
N CYS A 64 -10.72 -9.90 -1.90
CA CYS A 64 -10.85 -9.90 -0.44
C CYS A 64 -9.61 -10.50 0.24
N GLY A 65 -9.07 -11.61 -0.30
CA GLY A 65 -7.82 -12.22 0.15
C GLY A 65 -6.61 -11.29 0.06
N MET A 66 -6.53 -10.47 -0.99
CA MET A 66 -5.49 -9.43 -1.13
C MET A 66 -5.54 -8.40 0.01
N LEU A 67 -6.73 -8.01 0.48
CA LEU A 67 -6.88 -7.11 1.61
C LEU A 67 -6.51 -7.78 2.94
N VAL A 68 -6.90 -9.04 3.13
CA VAL A 68 -6.56 -9.82 4.35
C VAL A 68 -5.05 -10.01 4.48
N SER A 69 -4.37 -10.23 3.37
CA SER A 69 -2.90 -10.43 3.34
C SER A 69 -2.16 -9.25 2.72
N LEU A 70 -2.56 -8.03 3.07
CA LEU A 70 -2.04 -6.78 2.49
C LEU A 70 -0.49 -6.69 2.52
N PRO A 71 0.22 -7.02 3.62
CA PRO A 71 1.68 -7.04 3.63
C PRO A 71 2.29 -7.99 2.60
N SER A 72 1.72 -9.19 2.47
CA SER A 72 2.18 -10.19 1.48
C SER A 72 1.95 -9.71 0.05
N MET A 73 0.82 -9.04 -0.20
CA MET A 73 0.51 -8.47 -1.51
C MET A 73 1.43 -7.30 -1.89
N LEU A 74 1.78 -6.45 -0.92
CA LEU A 74 2.76 -5.39 -1.12
C LEU A 74 4.12 -5.97 -1.49
N ASN A 75 4.59 -6.97 -0.75
CA ASN A 75 5.86 -7.64 -1.05
C ASN A 75 5.83 -8.36 -2.40
N ALA A 76 4.73 -9.01 -2.74
CA ALA A 76 4.57 -9.65 -4.06
C ALA A 76 4.62 -8.59 -5.19
N GLY A 77 3.92 -7.46 -5.03
CA GLY A 77 3.95 -6.35 -5.98
C GLY A 77 5.35 -5.75 -6.13
N GLY A 78 6.06 -5.52 -5.02
CA GLY A 78 7.44 -5.04 -5.02
C GLY A 78 8.40 -6.02 -5.70
N THR A 79 8.25 -7.31 -5.42
CA THR A 79 9.10 -8.36 -6.03
C THR A 79 8.88 -8.45 -7.54
N GLN A 80 7.65 -8.27 -8.02
CA GLN A 80 7.35 -8.21 -9.47
C GLN A 80 8.00 -6.98 -10.15
N MET A 81 8.25 -5.92 -9.41
CA MET A 81 8.96 -4.73 -9.88
C MET A 81 10.50 -4.84 -9.69
N GLY A 82 11.00 -5.97 -9.20
CA GLY A 82 12.43 -6.22 -8.98
C GLY A 82 12.94 -5.78 -7.61
N PHE A 83 12.07 -5.34 -6.70
CA PHE A 83 12.46 -4.96 -5.33
C PHE A 83 12.52 -6.20 -4.41
N ARG A 84 13.37 -6.12 -3.38
CA ARG A 84 13.40 -7.15 -2.33
C ARG A 84 12.23 -6.94 -1.37
N ALA A 85 11.75 -8.05 -0.78
CA ALA A 85 10.72 -8.00 0.26
C ALA A 85 11.13 -7.05 1.41
N ASP A 86 10.16 -6.33 1.94
CA ASP A 86 10.33 -5.34 3.01
C ASP A 86 9.67 -5.85 4.31
N SER A 87 10.27 -5.50 5.43
CA SER A 87 9.72 -5.72 6.78
C SER A 87 8.68 -4.67 7.20
N PHE A 88 8.46 -3.65 6.37
CA PHE A 88 7.60 -2.49 6.67
C PHE A 88 8.03 -1.71 7.91
N ALA A 89 9.32 -1.75 8.26
CA ALA A 89 9.92 -0.91 9.28
C ALA A 89 10.08 0.55 8.79
N PRO A 90 10.30 1.51 9.71
CA PRO A 90 10.68 2.86 9.34
C PRO A 90 11.93 2.87 8.46
N ILE A 91 12.00 3.82 7.53
CA ILE A 91 13.12 3.91 6.59
C ILE A 91 14.33 4.52 7.29
N ALA A 92 15.47 3.86 7.18
CA ALA A 92 16.79 4.35 7.63
C ALA A 92 17.75 4.48 6.42
N TYR A 93 17.30 5.18 5.39
CA TYR A 93 18.00 5.30 4.11
C TYR A 93 19.20 6.23 4.19
N VAL A 94 19.01 7.39 4.82
CA VAL A 94 20.04 8.44 4.91
C VAL A 94 20.79 8.32 6.23
N GLN A 95 22.12 8.23 6.14
CA GLN A 95 22.99 8.17 7.32
C GLN A 95 23.36 9.57 7.82
N PRO A 96 23.52 9.77 9.14
CA PRO A 96 23.91 11.06 9.72
C PRO A 96 25.24 11.60 9.18
N GLY A 97 26.15 10.71 8.74
CA GLY A 97 27.44 11.10 8.17
C GLY A 97 27.35 11.87 6.86
N SER A 98 26.30 11.65 6.07
CA SER A 98 26.13 12.29 4.76
C SER A 98 25.27 13.56 4.79
N PHE A 99 24.28 13.62 5.69
CA PHE A 99 23.29 14.71 5.75
C PHE A 99 23.23 15.42 7.11
N GLY A 100 24.11 15.07 8.04
CA GLY A 100 24.15 15.67 9.37
C GLY A 100 22.81 15.59 10.10
N ALA A 101 22.38 16.66 10.76
CA ALA A 101 21.13 16.72 11.52
C ALA A 101 19.85 16.56 10.65
N ALA A 102 19.94 16.74 9.34
CA ALA A 102 18.78 16.61 8.44
C ALA A 102 18.46 15.15 8.06
N ALA A 103 19.36 14.19 8.33
CA ALA A 103 19.17 12.79 7.96
C ALA A 103 17.88 12.19 8.56
N GLY A 104 17.61 12.47 9.84
CA GLY A 104 16.39 12.02 10.52
C GLY A 104 15.13 12.57 9.87
N ALA A 105 15.10 13.84 9.52
CA ALA A 105 13.94 14.46 8.87
C ALA A 105 13.68 13.87 7.47
N VAL A 106 14.73 13.60 6.68
CA VAL A 106 14.58 12.94 5.37
C VAL A 106 14.02 11.52 5.52
N ASN A 107 14.58 10.72 6.43
CA ASN A 107 14.09 9.39 6.71
C ASN A 107 12.63 9.40 7.21
N ALA A 108 12.25 10.39 8.00
CA ALA A 108 10.90 10.62 8.48
C ALA A 108 9.93 10.87 7.32
N ILE A 109 10.28 11.73 6.36
CA ILE A 109 9.47 12.02 5.16
C ILE A 109 9.33 10.76 4.30
N LEU A 110 10.40 10.02 4.07
CA LEU A 110 10.36 8.76 3.30
C LEU A 110 9.47 7.71 3.99
N SER A 111 9.53 7.61 5.31
CA SER A 111 8.66 6.71 6.09
C SER A 111 7.19 7.11 5.98
N LEU A 112 6.86 8.41 6.06
CA LEU A 112 5.49 8.88 5.85
C LEU A 112 5.00 8.65 4.42
N ALA A 113 5.86 8.80 3.42
CA ALA A 113 5.54 8.44 2.03
C ALA A 113 5.25 6.94 1.88
N LYS A 114 6.02 6.07 2.56
CA LYS A 114 5.77 4.62 2.63
C LYS A 114 4.41 4.32 3.24
N LEU A 115 4.06 4.97 4.35
CA LEU A 115 2.74 4.83 4.99
C LEU A 115 1.60 5.24 4.03
N ALA A 116 1.75 6.38 3.36
CA ALA A 116 0.80 6.83 2.34
C ALA A 116 0.67 5.80 1.20
N GLY A 117 1.78 5.19 0.78
CA GLY A 117 1.82 4.14 -0.23
C GLY A 117 0.93 2.95 0.11
N VAL A 118 0.98 2.47 1.36
CA VAL A 118 0.08 1.40 1.84
C VAL A 118 -1.38 1.81 1.72
N GLY A 119 -1.72 3.05 2.09
CA GLY A 119 -3.07 3.60 1.93
C GLY A 119 -3.52 3.64 0.46
N PHE A 120 -2.63 4.01 -0.47
CA PHE A 120 -2.92 4.01 -1.90
C PHE A 120 -3.19 2.59 -2.42
N VAL A 121 -2.40 1.60 -2.03
CA VAL A 121 -2.61 0.18 -2.42
C VAL A 121 -3.95 -0.31 -1.90
N MET A 122 -4.26 -0.10 -0.62
CA MET A 122 -5.53 -0.50 -0.02
C MET A 122 -6.73 0.16 -0.74
N ASN A 123 -6.61 1.44 -1.09
CA ASN A 123 -7.63 2.16 -1.86
C ASN A 123 -7.77 1.58 -3.27
N GLY A 124 -6.67 1.25 -3.96
CA GLY A 124 -6.66 0.62 -5.27
C GLY A 124 -7.42 -0.72 -5.27
N ILE A 125 -7.10 -1.59 -4.32
CA ILE A 125 -7.78 -2.89 -4.15
C ILE A 125 -9.27 -2.69 -3.82
N SER A 126 -9.61 -1.69 -3.01
CA SER A 126 -11.00 -1.35 -2.68
C SER A 126 -11.80 -0.89 -3.90
N ILE A 127 -11.16 -0.16 -4.84
CA ILE A 127 -11.78 0.22 -6.11
C ILE A 127 -12.07 -1.01 -6.97
N TRP A 128 -11.12 -1.95 -7.08
CA TRP A 128 -11.36 -3.21 -7.80
C TRP A 128 -12.53 -3.99 -7.22
N ARG A 129 -12.62 -4.06 -5.87
CA ARG A 129 -13.75 -4.69 -5.20
C ARG A 129 -15.08 -4.04 -5.55
N LYS A 130 -15.17 -2.71 -5.49
CA LYS A 130 -16.38 -1.96 -5.87
C LYS A 130 -16.76 -2.22 -7.33
N SER A 131 -15.81 -2.20 -8.25
CA SER A 131 -16.04 -2.49 -9.66
C SER A 131 -16.67 -3.86 -9.93
N LEU A 132 -16.37 -4.86 -9.10
CA LEU A 132 -17.00 -6.18 -9.21
C LEU A 132 -18.44 -6.22 -8.67
N LEU A 133 -18.75 -5.39 -7.65
CA LEU A 133 -20.02 -5.42 -6.95
C LEU A 133 -21.11 -4.59 -7.66
N ASP A 134 -20.73 -3.48 -8.26
CA ASP A 134 -21.70 -2.45 -8.69
C ASP A 134 -22.33 -2.69 -10.07
N GLY A 135 -22.12 -3.83 -10.71
CA GLY A 135 -22.80 -4.19 -11.97
C GLY A 135 -22.64 -3.17 -13.11
N HIS A 136 -21.59 -2.39 -13.08
CA HIS A 136 -21.29 -1.32 -14.05
C HIS A 136 -21.32 -1.82 -15.50
N THR A 137 -21.67 -0.93 -16.42
CA THR A 137 -21.43 -1.15 -17.85
C THR A 137 -19.95 -1.44 -18.09
N ALA A 138 -19.62 -2.22 -19.11
CA ALA A 138 -18.24 -2.62 -19.41
C ALA A 138 -17.27 -1.41 -19.45
N LEU A 139 -17.75 -0.25 -19.88
CA LEU A 139 -16.94 0.97 -19.98
C LEU A 139 -16.60 1.58 -18.60
N SER A 140 -17.56 1.69 -17.70
CA SER A 140 -17.32 2.25 -16.35
C SER A 140 -16.53 1.27 -15.45
N ALA A 141 -16.68 -0.03 -15.66
CA ALA A 141 -15.85 -1.04 -15.01
C ALA A 141 -14.37 -0.93 -15.45
N SER A 142 -14.11 -0.73 -16.74
CA SER A 142 -12.76 -0.54 -17.28
C SER A 142 -12.07 0.70 -16.69
N GLU A 143 -12.78 1.83 -16.59
CA GLU A 143 -12.25 3.06 -15.99
C GLU A 143 -11.93 2.86 -14.50
N SER A 144 -12.79 2.19 -13.76
CA SER A 144 -12.57 1.90 -12.34
C SER A 144 -11.39 0.95 -12.12
N ILE A 145 -11.23 -0.07 -12.96
CA ILE A 145 -10.08 -0.98 -12.91
C ILE A 145 -8.79 -0.23 -13.21
N SER A 146 -8.77 0.63 -14.24
CA SER A 146 -7.60 1.45 -14.58
C SER A 146 -7.20 2.37 -13.42
N LYS A 147 -8.16 3.06 -12.78
CA LYS A 147 -7.90 3.88 -11.58
C LYS A 147 -7.35 3.05 -10.42
N GLY A 148 -7.87 1.84 -10.21
CA GLY A 148 -7.38 0.91 -9.21
C GLY A 148 -5.93 0.50 -9.48
N ASN A 149 -5.60 0.15 -10.75
CA ASN A 149 -4.26 -0.24 -11.16
C ASN A 149 -3.25 0.90 -10.93
N VAL A 150 -3.57 2.12 -11.34
CA VAL A 150 -2.70 3.29 -11.14
C VAL A 150 -2.42 3.51 -9.64
N LYS A 151 -3.45 3.44 -8.80
CA LYS A 151 -3.28 3.61 -7.35
C LYS A 151 -2.47 2.46 -6.75
N PHE A 152 -2.68 1.23 -7.19
CA PHE A 152 -1.92 0.08 -6.72
C PHE A 152 -0.43 0.22 -7.06
N VAL A 153 -0.10 0.49 -8.33
CA VAL A 153 1.29 0.65 -8.79
C VAL A 153 1.95 1.85 -8.11
N ALA A 154 1.30 3.01 -8.07
CA ALA A 154 1.83 4.18 -7.40
C ALA A 154 2.04 3.94 -5.90
N GLY A 155 1.13 3.21 -5.26
CA GLY A 155 1.25 2.84 -3.86
C GLY A 155 2.43 1.91 -3.60
N VAL A 156 2.64 0.89 -4.45
CA VAL A 156 3.80 -0.01 -4.34
C VAL A 156 5.10 0.78 -4.52
N LEU A 157 5.20 1.67 -5.50
CA LEU A 157 6.38 2.53 -5.69
C LEU A 157 6.65 3.43 -4.49
N LEU A 158 5.60 3.96 -3.84
CA LEU A 158 5.73 4.75 -2.62
C LEU A 158 6.16 3.90 -1.41
N VAL A 159 5.71 2.65 -1.32
CA VAL A 159 6.14 1.74 -0.24
C VAL A 159 7.63 1.40 -0.36
N PHE A 160 8.11 1.21 -1.59
CA PHE A 160 9.51 0.90 -1.89
C PHE A 160 10.29 2.14 -2.35
N ASN A 161 9.94 3.35 -1.83
CA ASN A 161 10.51 4.61 -2.29
C ASN A 161 12.04 4.68 -2.13
N ASP A 162 12.61 4.08 -1.08
CA ASP A 162 14.05 3.95 -0.87
C ASP A 162 14.70 3.16 -2.03
N ARG A 163 14.09 2.08 -2.47
CA ARG A 163 14.58 1.25 -3.58
C ARG A 163 14.42 1.94 -4.93
N VAL A 164 13.34 2.69 -5.09
CA VAL A 164 13.11 3.51 -6.30
C VAL A 164 14.18 4.59 -6.41
N ILE A 165 14.55 5.23 -5.30
CA ILE A 165 15.63 6.22 -5.26
C ILE A 165 16.95 5.54 -5.64
N ASP A 166 17.30 4.40 -5.02
CA ASP A 166 18.53 3.65 -5.34
C ASP A 166 18.61 3.29 -6.83
N ALA A 167 17.51 2.74 -7.38
CA ALA A 167 17.45 2.38 -8.79
C ALA A 167 17.61 3.58 -9.71
N THR A 168 17.04 4.73 -9.33
CA THR A 168 17.14 5.97 -10.09
C THR A 168 18.57 6.51 -10.05
N LEU A 169 19.20 6.55 -8.87
CA LEU A 169 20.59 7.01 -8.71
C LEU A 169 21.57 6.11 -9.45
N ALA A 170 21.38 4.78 -9.36
CA ALA A 170 22.18 3.81 -10.11
C ALA A 170 22.06 4.02 -11.63
N SER A 171 20.86 4.33 -12.14
CA SER A 171 20.64 4.59 -13.56
C SER A 171 21.30 5.89 -14.04
N LEU A 172 21.50 6.85 -13.13
CA LEU A 172 22.20 8.11 -13.40
C LEU A 172 23.72 8.00 -13.22
N GLY A 173 24.23 6.81 -12.82
CA GLY A 173 25.66 6.60 -12.56
C GLY A 173 26.15 7.30 -11.28
N ILE A 174 25.24 7.68 -10.37
CA ILE A 174 25.56 8.31 -9.10
C ILE A 174 25.60 7.20 -8.04
N ALA A 175 26.81 6.85 -7.59
CA ALA A 175 26.99 5.95 -6.45
C ALA A 175 27.32 6.79 -5.21
N PHE A 176 26.63 6.58 -4.10
CA PHE A 176 26.95 7.16 -2.80
C PHE A 176 27.59 6.12 -1.89
#